data_9fb24981353f88aba989268196daae5d
#
_entry.id   9fb24981353f88aba989268196daae5d
#
_cell.length_a   1.000
_cell.length_b   1.000
_cell.length_c   1.000
_cell.angle_alpha   90.00
_cell.angle_beta   90.00
_cell.angle_gamma   90.00
#
_symmetry.space_group_name_H-M   'P 1'
#
loop_
_entity.id
_entity.type
_entity.pdbx_description
1 polymer ?
#
loop_
_entity_poly.entity_id
_entity_poly.type
_entity_poly.pdbx_seq_one_letter_code
_entity_poly.pdbx_strand_id
1 'polypeptide(L)'
;IKVFDEEARKLEGISFLAQGTIYPDILESDGVKAHHNVGGLPEDMDFELVEPVKLLFKDEVRVVGRALGLPVSMVERQPFPGPGLGVRCLGAITRDRLAALRESDAILREEFGKAGLAEKVWQFFTVVPDFRSTGVRDGKRAFDWPVIIRAVNTVDAMTATVPEIPWTVLQAITSRVLTEVPGVCRVLYDLTPKPVGTIEWE
;
A
#
# COMPACT_ATOMS: atom_id res chain seq x y z
N ILE A 1 6.61 14.46 -14.11
CA ILE A 1 6.90 14.55 -15.55
C ILE A 1 8.17 15.38 -15.79
N LYS A 2 8.31 16.63 -15.36
CA LYS A 2 9.51 17.48 -15.62
C LYS A 2 10.83 16.80 -15.26
N VAL A 3 10.95 16.23 -14.06
CA VAL A 3 12.17 15.49 -13.62
C VAL A 3 12.45 14.31 -14.52
N PHE A 4 11.40 13.59 -14.93
CA PHE A 4 11.52 12.46 -15.85
C PHE A 4 12.05 12.92 -17.22
N ASP A 5 11.49 13.99 -17.79
CA ASP A 5 11.95 14.57 -19.05
C ASP A 5 13.41 15.03 -18.98
N GLU A 6 13.78 15.76 -17.90
CA GLU A 6 15.16 16.21 -17.68
C GLU A 6 16.15 15.05 -17.60
N GLU A 7 15.80 13.93 -16.96
CA GLU A 7 16.64 12.74 -16.86
C GLU A 7 16.67 11.94 -18.18
N ALA A 8 15.52 11.82 -18.84
CA ALA A 8 15.43 11.12 -20.11
C ALA A 8 16.26 11.77 -21.24
N ARG A 9 16.29 13.10 -21.27
CA ARG A 9 17.13 13.88 -22.23
C ARG A 9 18.65 13.67 -22.06
N LYS A 10 19.09 13.15 -20.91
CA LYS A 10 20.52 12.80 -20.67
C LYS A 10 20.90 11.45 -21.27
N LEU A 11 19.92 10.65 -21.69
CA LEU A 11 20.15 9.33 -22.26
C LEU A 11 20.20 9.42 -23.78
N GLU A 12 21.29 8.95 -24.38
CA GLU A 12 21.45 8.90 -25.84
C GLU A 12 20.86 7.61 -26.42
N GLY A 13 20.25 7.71 -27.60
CA GLY A 13 19.77 6.55 -28.34
C GLY A 13 18.49 5.90 -27.78
N ILE A 14 17.77 6.58 -26.90
CA ILE A 14 16.49 6.12 -26.38
C ILE A 14 15.35 6.75 -27.20
N SER A 15 14.54 5.90 -27.83
CA SER A 15 13.41 6.31 -28.67
C SER A 15 12.05 5.94 -28.08
N PHE A 16 12.01 5.06 -27.09
CA PHE A 16 10.77 4.52 -26.53
C PHE A 16 10.67 4.72 -25.03
N LEU A 17 9.47 5.02 -24.57
CA LEU A 17 9.10 4.98 -23.15
C LEU A 17 8.15 3.80 -22.90
N ALA A 18 8.60 2.82 -22.12
CA ALA A 18 7.74 1.72 -21.68
C ALA A 18 6.94 2.14 -20.44
N GLN A 19 5.62 2.01 -20.51
CA GLN A 19 4.70 2.32 -19.42
C GLN A 19 3.85 1.11 -19.07
N GLY A 20 3.66 0.89 -17.76
CA GLY A 20 2.89 -0.24 -17.22
C GLY A 20 1.40 0.06 -17.05
N THR A 21 0.79 0.86 -17.93
CA THR A 21 -0.65 1.13 -17.96
C THR A 21 -1.41 -0.18 -18.10
N ILE A 22 -2.47 -0.36 -17.33
CA ILE A 22 -3.40 -1.50 -17.42
C ILE A 22 -4.81 -1.01 -17.78
N TYR A 23 -5.69 -1.93 -18.18
CA TYR A 23 -7.02 -1.56 -18.68
C TYR A 23 -7.87 -0.78 -17.66
N PRO A 24 -7.88 -1.08 -16.34
CA PRO A 24 -8.55 -0.24 -15.34
C PRO A 24 -8.08 1.23 -15.32
N ASP A 25 -6.81 1.50 -15.58
CA ASP A 25 -6.30 2.88 -15.62
C ASP A 25 -6.96 3.67 -16.77
N ILE A 26 -7.20 3.01 -17.91
CA ILE A 26 -7.90 3.61 -19.06
C ILE A 26 -9.36 3.89 -18.72
N LEU A 27 -10.05 2.91 -18.11
CA LEU A 27 -11.47 3.06 -17.74
C LEU A 27 -11.69 4.15 -16.67
N GLU A 28 -10.76 4.30 -15.72
CA GLU A 28 -10.85 5.29 -14.66
C GLU A 28 -10.46 6.70 -15.13
N SER A 29 -9.69 6.83 -16.22
CA SER A 29 -9.25 8.13 -16.75
C SER A 29 -10.37 8.98 -17.34
N ASP A 30 -11.44 8.35 -17.82
CA ASP A 30 -12.60 9.03 -18.42
C ASP A 30 -13.48 9.76 -17.38
N GLY A 31 -13.23 9.60 -16.08
CA GLY A 31 -14.16 10.13 -15.09
C GLY A 31 -13.62 10.89 -13.88
N VAL A 32 -12.54 10.49 -13.22
CA VAL A 32 -12.27 11.01 -11.85
C VAL A 32 -10.79 11.07 -11.43
N LYS A 33 -9.83 10.42 -12.08
CA LYS A 33 -8.46 10.32 -11.55
C LYS A 33 -7.37 10.78 -12.52
N ALA A 34 -6.96 12.04 -12.36
CA ALA A 34 -5.87 12.68 -13.14
C ALA A 34 -4.44 12.14 -12.86
N HIS A 35 -4.27 11.14 -11.99
CA HIS A 35 -2.96 10.67 -11.55
C HIS A 35 -2.46 9.39 -12.22
N HIS A 36 -3.22 8.78 -13.11
CA HIS A 36 -2.78 7.60 -13.83
C HIS A 36 -2.06 7.87 -15.15
N ASN A 37 -1.73 9.11 -15.48
CA ASN A 37 -1.03 9.52 -16.72
C ASN A 37 -1.58 8.85 -18.00
N VAL A 38 -2.86 8.50 -18.03
CA VAL A 38 -3.53 7.97 -19.21
C VAL A 38 -3.89 9.15 -20.10
N GLY A 39 -3.33 9.22 -21.28
CA GLY A 39 -3.68 10.24 -22.26
C GLY A 39 -2.55 11.16 -22.70
N GLY A 40 -1.32 10.90 -22.32
CA GLY A 40 -0.25 11.52 -23.04
C GLY A 40 0.96 11.98 -22.24
N LEU A 41 2.09 11.72 -22.85
CA LEU A 41 3.31 12.46 -22.61
C LEU A 41 3.08 13.93 -23.04
N PRO A 42 3.76 14.91 -22.44
CA PRO A 42 3.81 16.25 -22.98
C PRO A 42 4.14 16.23 -24.48
N GLU A 43 3.50 17.08 -25.26
CA GLU A 43 3.69 17.13 -26.73
C GLU A 43 5.13 17.39 -27.18
N ASP A 44 5.98 17.86 -26.25
CA ASP A 44 7.40 18.15 -26.45
C ASP A 44 8.33 17.00 -26.06
N MET A 45 7.80 15.82 -25.70
CA MET A 45 8.62 14.61 -25.43
C MET A 45 8.74 13.76 -26.70
N ASP A 46 9.99 13.61 -27.17
CA ASP A 46 10.35 12.86 -28.38
C ASP A 46 10.42 11.34 -28.16
N PHE A 47 9.49 10.75 -27.36
CA PHE A 47 9.43 9.30 -27.14
C PHE A 47 8.18 8.69 -27.72
N GLU A 48 8.34 7.54 -28.36
CA GLU A 48 7.22 6.67 -28.70
C GLU A 48 6.79 5.86 -27.48
N LEU A 49 5.50 5.92 -27.14
CA LEU A 49 4.95 5.24 -25.98
C LEU A 49 4.69 3.75 -26.27
N VAL A 50 5.23 2.87 -25.43
CA VAL A 50 5.01 1.41 -25.50
C VAL A 50 4.27 0.95 -24.24
N GLU A 51 3.05 0.50 -24.40
CA GLU A 51 2.16 0.05 -23.32
C GLU A 51 1.74 -1.42 -23.51
N PRO A 52 2.62 -2.39 -23.20
CA PRO A 52 2.44 -3.78 -23.59
C PRO A 52 1.22 -4.47 -22.93
N VAL A 53 0.78 -3.96 -21.78
CA VAL A 53 -0.26 -4.58 -20.94
C VAL A 53 -1.53 -3.72 -20.83
N LYS A 54 -1.66 -2.67 -21.63
CA LYS A 54 -2.76 -1.69 -21.52
C LYS A 54 -4.18 -2.24 -21.70
N LEU A 55 -4.31 -3.40 -22.31
CA LEU A 55 -5.60 -4.07 -22.52
C LEU A 55 -5.85 -5.22 -21.53
N LEU A 56 -4.99 -5.38 -20.52
CA LEU A 56 -5.11 -6.44 -19.52
C LEU A 56 -5.60 -5.89 -18.18
N PHE A 57 -6.39 -6.71 -17.49
CA PHE A 57 -6.69 -6.51 -16.09
C PHE A 57 -5.51 -6.96 -15.21
N LYS A 58 -5.50 -6.55 -13.96
CA LYS A 58 -4.37 -6.80 -13.04
C LYS A 58 -4.10 -8.29 -12.78
N ASP A 59 -5.13 -9.09 -12.72
CA ASP A 59 -5.05 -10.54 -12.58
C ASP A 59 -4.46 -11.20 -13.84
N GLU A 60 -4.84 -10.73 -15.02
CA GLU A 60 -4.26 -11.17 -16.29
C GLU A 60 -2.77 -10.80 -16.39
N VAL A 61 -2.38 -9.59 -15.97
CA VAL A 61 -0.96 -9.19 -15.88
C VAL A 61 -0.18 -10.13 -14.97
N ARG A 62 -0.75 -10.57 -13.85
CA ARG A 62 -0.15 -11.57 -12.97
C ARG A 62 0.04 -12.92 -13.67
N VAL A 63 -0.95 -13.37 -14.46
CA VAL A 63 -0.83 -14.60 -15.26
C VAL A 63 0.32 -14.49 -16.25
N VAL A 64 0.42 -13.36 -16.96
CA VAL A 64 1.54 -13.09 -17.87
C VAL A 64 2.87 -13.07 -17.12
N GLY A 65 2.94 -12.40 -15.97
CA GLY A 65 4.15 -12.37 -15.16
C GLY A 65 4.63 -13.76 -14.74
N ARG A 66 3.72 -14.64 -14.32
CA ARG A 66 4.04 -16.04 -14.01
C ARG A 66 4.53 -16.80 -15.27
N ALA A 67 3.88 -16.62 -16.40
CA ALA A 67 4.28 -17.26 -17.67
C ALA A 67 5.67 -16.80 -18.13
N LEU A 68 6.06 -15.57 -17.83
CA LEU A 68 7.39 -15.03 -18.10
C LEU A 68 8.44 -15.47 -17.06
N GLY A 69 8.09 -16.27 -16.06
CA GLY A 69 9.01 -16.78 -15.04
C GLY A 69 9.40 -15.76 -13.96
N LEU A 70 8.63 -14.69 -13.78
CA LEU A 70 8.88 -13.76 -12.69
C LEU A 70 8.67 -14.44 -11.33
N PRO A 71 9.45 -14.08 -10.28
CA PRO A 71 9.29 -14.64 -8.95
C PRO A 71 7.87 -14.41 -8.41
N VAL A 72 7.29 -15.43 -7.75
CA VAL A 72 5.95 -15.36 -7.14
C VAL A 72 5.83 -14.17 -6.19
N SER A 73 6.87 -13.90 -5.39
CA SER A 73 6.91 -12.76 -4.47
C SER A 73 6.78 -11.39 -5.15
N MET A 74 7.13 -11.30 -6.44
CA MET A 74 6.96 -10.10 -7.24
C MET A 74 5.55 -10.05 -7.87
N VAL A 75 5.12 -11.17 -8.45
CA VAL A 75 3.83 -11.27 -9.16
C VAL A 75 2.64 -11.15 -8.21
N GLU A 76 2.72 -11.80 -7.03
CA GLU A 76 1.65 -11.84 -6.03
C GLU A 76 1.80 -10.74 -4.96
N ARG A 77 2.71 -9.79 -5.16
CA ARG A 77 2.86 -8.67 -4.21
C ARG A 77 1.53 -7.96 -4.01
N GLN A 78 1.16 -7.78 -2.73
CA GLN A 78 -0.05 -7.01 -2.39
C GLN A 78 0.03 -5.58 -2.95
N PRO A 79 -1.11 -4.94 -3.24
CA PRO A 79 -1.14 -3.55 -3.68
C PRO A 79 -0.40 -2.64 -2.72
N PHE A 80 0.27 -1.62 -3.26
CA PHE A 80 0.94 -0.60 -2.50
C PHE A 80 0.55 0.76 -3.06
N PRO A 81 0.13 1.73 -2.23
CA PRO A 81 -0.35 3.01 -2.72
C PRO A 81 0.76 3.79 -3.44
N GLY A 82 0.41 4.50 -4.51
CA GLY A 82 1.35 5.30 -5.30
C GLY A 82 2.16 6.31 -4.47
N PRO A 83 1.54 7.06 -3.53
CA PRO A 83 2.26 7.97 -2.64
C PRO A 83 3.11 7.26 -1.57
N GLY A 84 3.11 5.94 -1.53
CA GLY A 84 3.87 5.16 -0.55
C GLY A 84 3.23 5.14 0.84
N LEU A 85 4.07 4.94 1.86
CA LEU A 85 3.61 4.88 3.26
C LEU A 85 3.01 6.19 3.77
N GLY A 86 3.20 7.30 3.07
CA GLY A 86 2.68 8.60 3.47
C GLY A 86 1.18 8.59 3.74
N VAL A 87 0.39 7.94 2.87
CA VAL A 87 -1.08 7.84 3.02
C VAL A 87 -1.54 7.01 4.21
N ARG A 88 -0.64 6.27 4.86
CA ARG A 88 -0.91 5.50 6.08
C ARG A 88 -0.46 6.20 7.35
N CYS A 89 0.23 7.34 7.20
CA CYS A 89 0.55 8.27 8.26
C CYS A 89 -0.39 9.48 8.13
N LEU A 90 -1.60 9.38 8.72
CA LEU A 90 -2.67 10.34 8.48
C LEU A 90 -2.29 11.75 8.96
N GLY A 91 -2.65 12.75 8.16
CA GLY A 91 -2.31 14.15 8.44
C GLY A 91 -0.81 14.45 8.24
N ALA A 92 -0.22 15.30 9.07
CA ALA A 92 1.18 15.69 8.92
C ALA A 92 2.13 14.52 9.15
N ILE A 93 3.02 14.26 8.19
CA ILE A 93 4.03 13.20 8.30
C ILE A 93 5.18 13.69 9.18
N THR A 94 5.30 13.11 10.37
CA THR A 94 6.42 13.37 11.29
C THR A 94 7.34 12.15 11.38
N ARG A 95 8.60 12.37 11.79
CA ARG A 95 9.59 11.28 11.84
C ARG A 95 9.21 10.18 12.83
N ASP A 96 8.68 10.54 13.98
CA ASP A 96 8.25 9.60 15.02
C ASP A 96 7.05 8.75 14.56
N ARG A 97 6.06 9.37 13.90
CA ARG A 97 4.91 8.65 13.33
C ARG A 97 5.31 7.74 12.17
N LEU A 98 6.19 8.22 11.29
CA LEU A 98 6.68 7.41 10.18
C LEU A 98 7.53 6.22 10.68
N ALA A 99 8.32 6.40 11.74
CA ALA A 99 9.05 5.30 12.38
C ALA A 99 8.06 4.28 12.97
N ALA A 100 7.09 4.74 13.76
CA ALA A 100 6.04 3.88 14.34
C ALA A 100 5.28 3.09 13.25
N LEU A 101 4.94 3.75 12.13
CA LEU A 101 4.28 3.12 11.00
C LEU A 101 5.15 2.01 10.38
N ARG A 102 6.41 2.31 10.08
CA ARG A 102 7.34 1.35 9.44
C ARG A 102 7.60 0.12 10.30
N GLU A 103 7.86 0.35 11.57
CA GLU A 103 8.17 -0.73 12.52
C GLU A 103 6.93 -1.59 12.79
N SER A 104 5.76 -0.99 12.99
CA SER A 104 4.52 -1.74 13.19
C SER A 104 4.09 -2.51 11.94
N ASP A 105 4.27 -1.94 10.73
CA ASP A 105 3.95 -2.64 9.47
C ASP A 105 4.91 -3.82 9.24
N ALA A 106 6.18 -3.69 9.59
CA ALA A 106 7.15 -4.78 9.53
C ALA A 106 6.74 -5.94 10.46
N ILE A 107 6.37 -5.65 11.71
CA ILE A 107 5.89 -6.64 12.68
C ILE A 107 4.63 -7.34 12.16
N LEU A 108 3.67 -6.57 11.64
CA LEU A 108 2.44 -7.14 11.05
C LEU A 108 2.76 -8.13 9.93
N ARG A 109 3.66 -7.76 9.01
CA ARG A 109 4.08 -8.62 7.90
C ARG A 109 4.75 -9.90 8.36
N GLU A 110 5.63 -9.81 9.34
CA GLU A 110 6.30 -10.97 9.92
C GLU A 110 5.30 -11.95 10.57
N GLU A 111 4.39 -11.46 11.40
CA GLU A 111 3.41 -12.31 12.09
C GLU A 111 2.39 -12.92 11.11
N PHE A 112 1.96 -12.17 10.09
CA PHE A 112 1.13 -12.70 9.01
C PHE A 112 1.87 -13.78 8.20
N GLY A 113 3.15 -13.58 7.93
CA GLY A 113 4.00 -14.59 7.28
C GLY A 113 4.11 -15.87 8.11
N LYS A 114 4.44 -15.77 9.40
CA LYS A 114 4.52 -16.91 10.32
C LYS A 114 3.20 -17.67 10.43
N ALA A 115 2.07 -16.96 10.40
CA ALA A 115 0.73 -17.55 10.49
C ALA A 115 0.20 -18.07 9.15
N GLY A 116 0.93 -17.94 8.03
CA GLY A 116 0.47 -18.32 6.69
C GLY A 116 -0.74 -17.49 6.21
N LEU A 117 -0.87 -16.26 6.70
CA LEU A 117 -1.93 -15.32 6.32
C LEU A 117 -1.51 -14.41 5.17
N ALA A 118 -0.22 -14.22 4.96
CA ALA A 118 0.30 -13.30 3.95
C ALA A 118 -0.16 -13.64 2.52
N GLU A 119 -0.44 -14.92 2.23
CA GLU A 119 -0.94 -15.40 0.94
C GLU A 119 -2.47 -15.52 0.89
N LYS A 120 -3.14 -15.39 2.04
CA LYS A 120 -4.60 -15.56 2.17
C LYS A 120 -5.36 -14.25 2.28
N VAL A 121 -4.68 -13.19 2.71
CA VAL A 121 -5.24 -11.86 2.87
C VAL A 121 -4.77 -10.99 1.72
N TRP A 122 -5.71 -10.43 0.97
CA TRP A 122 -5.43 -9.70 -0.27
C TRP A 122 -4.55 -8.46 -0.03
N GLN A 123 -4.86 -7.68 1.03
CA GLN A 123 -4.05 -6.54 1.46
C GLN A 123 -4.13 -6.37 2.96
N PHE A 124 -3.00 -6.09 3.59
CA PHE A 124 -2.91 -5.79 5.02
C PHE A 124 -1.76 -4.82 5.27
N PHE A 125 -1.97 -3.92 6.22
CA PHE A 125 -1.03 -2.86 6.58
C PHE A 125 -1.39 -2.24 7.92
N THR A 126 -0.50 -1.39 8.43
CA THR A 126 -0.78 -0.56 9.59
C THR A 126 -1.02 0.89 9.19
N VAL A 127 -1.76 1.61 10.02
CA VAL A 127 -2.03 3.05 9.89
C VAL A 127 -1.72 3.72 11.22
N VAL A 128 -1.09 4.89 11.18
CA VAL A 128 -0.89 5.75 12.36
C VAL A 128 -1.72 7.01 12.19
N PRO A 129 -2.80 7.18 12.98
CA PRO A 129 -3.69 8.32 12.87
C PRO A 129 -3.08 9.61 13.47
N ASP A 130 -3.69 10.75 13.15
CA ASP A 130 -3.24 12.07 13.64
C ASP A 130 -3.85 12.45 14.99
N PHE A 131 -3.83 11.51 15.92
CA PHE A 131 -4.18 11.77 17.32
C PHE A 131 -3.38 10.88 18.27
N ARG A 132 -3.20 11.34 19.49
CA ARG A 132 -2.54 10.57 20.55
C ARG A 132 -3.57 9.96 21.50
N SER A 133 -3.21 8.84 22.09
CA SER A 133 -4.01 8.14 23.09
C SER A 133 -3.26 8.08 24.43
N THR A 134 -4.01 8.04 25.52
CA THR A 134 -3.42 7.84 26.85
C THR A 134 -2.95 6.38 26.99
N GLY A 135 -1.74 6.22 27.45
CA GLY A 135 -1.12 4.96 27.85
C GLY A 135 -0.41 5.09 29.20
N VAL A 136 0.26 4.01 29.58
CA VAL A 136 1.16 3.98 30.74
C VAL A 136 2.51 3.44 30.29
N ARG A 137 3.59 4.16 30.58
CA ARG A 137 4.96 3.76 30.30
C ARG A 137 5.79 3.97 31.55
N ASP A 138 6.52 2.94 31.99
CA ASP A 138 7.34 2.96 33.21
C ASP A 138 6.55 3.43 34.45
N GLY A 139 5.29 3.00 34.58
CA GLY A 139 4.40 3.36 35.66
C GLY A 139 3.87 4.80 35.63
N LYS A 140 4.16 5.56 34.55
CA LYS A 140 3.72 6.95 34.38
C LYS A 140 2.75 7.09 33.24
N ARG A 141 1.85 8.05 33.33
CA ARG A 141 0.94 8.41 32.25
C ARG A 141 1.74 8.93 31.05
N ALA A 142 1.48 8.37 29.88
CA ALA A 142 2.05 8.78 28.60
C ALA A 142 0.96 9.12 27.60
N PHE A 143 1.29 9.94 26.58
CA PHE A 143 0.45 10.23 25.42
C PHE A 143 1.22 9.81 24.18
N ASP A 144 0.86 8.66 23.65
CA ASP A 144 1.55 8.02 22.55
C ASP A 144 0.59 7.73 21.37
N TRP A 145 1.12 7.29 20.26
CA TRP A 145 0.36 6.99 19.05
C TRP A 145 -0.40 5.68 19.18
N PRO A 146 -1.65 5.60 18.74
CA PRO A 146 -2.26 4.32 18.41
C PRO A 146 -1.78 3.85 17.04
N VAL A 147 -1.78 2.54 16.84
CA VAL A 147 -1.59 1.87 15.56
C VAL A 147 -2.87 1.14 15.22
N ILE A 148 -3.32 1.27 13.98
CA ILE A 148 -4.51 0.59 13.48
C ILE A 148 -4.04 -0.47 12.49
N ILE A 149 -4.43 -1.71 12.70
CA ILE A 149 -4.27 -2.80 11.74
C ILE A 149 -5.44 -2.75 10.76
N ARG A 150 -5.14 -2.73 9.48
CA ARG A 150 -6.09 -2.88 8.39
C ARG A 150 -5.79 -4.15 7.62
N ALA A 151 -6.79 -5.01 7.44
CA ALA A 151 -6.69 -6.20 6.62
C ALA A 151 -8.00 -6.38 5.84
N VAL A 152 -7.91 -6.62 4.54
CA VAL A 152 -9.08 -6.75 3.66
C VAL A 152 -8.89 -7.85 2.62
N ASN A 153 -10.02 -8.45 2.24
CA ASN A 153 -10.14 -9.33 1.09
C ASN A 153 -11.10 -8.71 0.06
N THR A 154 -10.71 -8.80 -1.19
CA THR A 154 -11.50 -8.30 -2.32
C THR A 154 -11.15 -9.07 -3.59
N VAL A 155 -12.06 -9.04 -4.56
CA VAL A 155 -11.85 -9.56 -5.91
C VAL A 155 -11.52 -8.43 -6.89
N ASP A 156 -12.28 -7.34 -6.81
CA ASP A 156 -12.29 -6.26 -7.80
C ASP A 156 -11.89 -4.89 -7.24
N ALA A 157 -11.55 -4.82 -5.96
CA ALA A 157 -11.31 -3.60 -5.20
C ALA A 157 -12.52 -2.64 -5.09
N MET A 158 -13.67 -2.96 -5.70
CA MET A 158 -14.89 -2.17 -5.58
C MET A 158 -15.60 -2.44 -4.27
N THR A 159 -15.65 -3.70 -3.87
CA THR A 159 -16.12 -4.13 -2.55
C THR A 159 -15.00 -4.84 -1.80
N ALA A 160 -14.96 -4.72 -0.48
CA ALA A 160 -13.98 -5.42 0.34
C ALA A 160 -14.58 -5.87 1.66
N THR A 161 -14.23 -7.07 2.08
CA THR A 161 -14.58 -7.64 3.37
C THR A 161 -13.38 -7.63 4.31
N VAL A 162 -13.63 -7.64 5.60
CA VAL A 162 -12.58 -7.77 6.63
C VAL A 162 -12.45 -9.25 6.98
N PRO A 163 -11.26 -9.86 6.79
CA PRO A 163 -11.06 -11.26 7.15
C PRO A 163 -11.02 -11.44 8.67
N GLU A 164 -11.47 -12.60 9.11
CA GLU A 164 -11.28 -13.04 10.49
C GLU A 164 -9.82 -13.42 10.70
N ILE A 165 -9.10 -12.63 11.49
CA ILE A 165 -7.71 -12.93 11.87
C ILE A 165 -7.72 -13.67 13.20
N PRO A 166 -7.01 -14.79 13.34
CA PRO A 166 -6.93 -15.53 14.60
C PRO A 166 -6.50 -14.62 15.76
N TRP A 167 -7.23 -14.70 16.86
CA TRP A 167 -6.98 -13.85 18.03
C TRP A 167 -5.54 -13.95 18.54
N THR A 168 -4.96 -15.15 18.47
CA THR A 168 -3.56 -15.39 18.85
C THR A 168 -2.57 -14.58 18.02
N VAL A 169 -2.86 -14.41 16.71
CA VAL A 169 -2.02 -13.59 15.81
C VAL A 169 -2.16 -12.13 16.15
N LEU A 170 -3.39 -11.63 16.35
CA LEU A 170 -3.63 -10.24 16.78
C LEU A 170 -2.97 -9.93 18.12
N GLN A 171 -2.99 -10.86 19.07
CA GLN A 171 -2.31 -10.72 20.36
C GLN A 171 -0.78 -10.70 20.20
N ALA A 172 -0.21 -11.55 19.35
CA ALA A 172 1.22 -11.56 19.07
C ALA A 172 1.68 -10.23 18.45
N ILE A 173 0.97 -9.74 17.43
CA ILE A 173 1.23 -8.43 16.81
C ILE A 173 1.14 -7.32 17.87
N THR A 174 0.06 -7.31 18.65
CA THR A 174 -0.16 -6.29 19.67
C THR A 174 0.96 -6.27 20.71
N SER A 175 1.36 -7.43 21.22
CA SER A 175 2.43 -7.56 22.18
C SER A 175 3.75 -7.03 21.62
N ARG A 176 4.10 -7.43 20.42
CA ARG A 176 5.32 -6.99 19.74
C ARG A 176 5.32 -5.48 19.47
N VAL A 177 4.23 -4.95 18.90
CA VAL A 177 4.11 -3.51 18.60
C VAL A 177 4.25 -2.67 19.86
N LEU A 178 3.60 -3.05 20.95
CA LEU A 178 3.68 -2.30 22.22
C LEU A 178 5.06 -2.40 22.91
N THR A 179 5.82 -3.46 22.64
CA THR A 179 7.13 -3.70 23.25
C THR A 179 8.28 -3.18 22.39
N GLU A 180 8.20 -3.38 21.08
CA GLU A 180 9.31 -3.13 20.14
C GLU A 180 9.22 -1.75 19.47
N VAL A 181 8.00 -1.14 19.38
CA VAL A 181 7.81 0.14 18.66
C VAL A 181 7.72 1.31 19.65
N PRO A 182 8.74 2.17 19.71
CA PRO A 182 8.73 3.32 20.60
C PRO A 182 7.59 4.30 20.26
N GLY A 183 6.97 4.88 21.30
CA GLY A 183 5.92 5.89 21.10
C GLY A 183 4.57 5.35 20.68
N VAL A 184 4.35 4.03 20.75
CA VAL A 184 3.04 3.41 20.55
C VAL A 184 2.47 2.89 21.87
N CYS A 185 1.19 3.17 22.14
CA CYS A 185 0.52 2.75 23.38
C CYS A 185 -0.77 1.96 23.15
N ARG A 186 -1.20 1.79 21.92
CA ARG A 186 -2.47 1.13 21.61
C ARG A 186 -2.45 0.51 20.22
N VAL A 187 -3.05 -0.66 20.09
CA VAL A 187 -3.28 -1.33 18.82
C VAL A 187 -4.79 -1.56 18.65
N LEU A 188 -5.31 -1.23 17.46
CA LEU A 188 -6.69 -1.42 17.06
C LEU A 188 -6.75 -2.28 15.80
N TYR A 189 -7.89 -2.95 15.58
CA TYR A 189 -8.18 -3.65 14.33
C TYR A 189 -9.41 -3.00 13.68
N ASP A 190 -9.28 -2.53 12.44
CA ASP A 190 -10.36 -1.91 11.70
C ASP A 190 -11.26 -2.98 11.07
N LEU A 191 -12.50 -3.06 11.54
CA LEU A 191 -13.52 -4.01 11.11
C LEU A 191 -14.44 -3.47 10.00
N THR A 192 -14.15 -2.30 9.44
CA THR A 192 -15.04 -1.62 8.49
C THR A 192 -14.92 -2.21 7.09
N PRO A 193 -15.99 -2.72 6.48
CA PRO A 193 -15.96 -3.18 5.09
C PRO A 193 -15.97 -2.02 4.10
N LYS A 194 -15.70 -2.30 2.83
CA LYS A 194 -15.97 -1.39 1.72
C LYS A 194 -17.18 -1.89 0.90
N PRO A 195 -18.24 -1.10 0.69
CA PRO A 195 -18.55 0.12 1.39
C PRO A 195 -18.96 -0.17 2.85
N VAL A 196 -19.00 0.74 3.80
CA VAL A 196 -18.97 2.22 3.72
C VAL A 196 -17.55 2.78 3.84
N GLY A 197 -16.60 2.04 4.40
CA GLY A 197 -15.21 2.47 4.43
C GLY A 197 -14.55 2.36 3.06
N THR A 198 -13.28 2.72 3.04
CA THR A 198 -12.37 2.52 1.90
C THR A 198 -11.35 1.45 2.23
N ILE A 199 -10.51 1.05 1.28
CA ILE A 199 -9.39 0.12 1.56
C ILE A 199 -8.30 0.89 2.31
N GLU A 200 -7.72 1.92 1.69
CA GLU A 200 -6.82 2.85 2.37
C GLU A 200 -7.62 3.86 3.20
N TRP A 201 -7.00 4.47 4.17
CA TRP A 201 -7.64 5.43 5.08
C TRP A 201 -7.62 6.87 4.55
N GLU A 202 -6.79 7.16 3.57
CA GLU A 202 -6.67 8.48 2.93
C GLU A 202 -6.65 8.35 1.40
#